data_fc8ec61a424c15ed6a1b9e7679ce9b23
#
_entry.id   fc8ec61a424c15ed6a1b9e7679ce9b23
#
_cell.length_a   1.000
_cell.length_b   1.000
_cell.length_c   1.000
_cell.angle_alpha   90.00
_cell.angle_beta   90.00
_cell.angle_gamma   90.00
#
_symmetry.space_group_name_H-M   'P 1'
#
loop_
_entity.id
_entity.type
_entity.pdbx_description
1 polymer ?
#
loop_
_entity_poly.entity_id
_entity_poly.type
_entity_poly.pdbx_seq_one_letter_code
_entity_poly.pdbx_strand_id
1 'polypeptide(L)'
;MRIEVESVEALRFEDGSPVRAASAVARFGDGLLVSQDDATSACWWRSGVGTPVRLLPPVDGHDTFSEAEHTKELKPDLEAALSVILDDAPAVLLLGSGSAEARTQAVLAGLRDGVPWAVSRDLSPLYARVGDLLGLDPGQLNLEGACVLDGALRWFHRGRPSAGLPSSSVDLDLAALVAAV
;
A
#
# COMPACT_ATOMS: atom_id res chain seq x y z
N MET A 1 -1.22 -26.59 -23.56
CA MET A 1 -1.15 -26.36 -22.09
C MET A 1 -2.57 -26.07 -21.61
N ARG A 2 -3.09 -26.80 -20.63
CA ARG A 2 -4.41 -26.56 -20.02
C ARG A 2 -4.17 -25.99 -18.64
N ILE A 3 -4.72 -24.81 -18.35
CA ILE A 3 -4.68 -24.15 -17.03
C ILE A 3 -6.07 -24.33 -16.44
N GLU A 4 -6.15 -24.83 -15.22
CA GLU A 4 -7.40 -25.01 -14.48
C GLU A 4 -7.46 -24.04 -13.32
N VAL A 5 -8.64 -23.46 -13.05
CA VAL A 5 -8.90 -22.67 -11.86
C VAL A 5 -9.24 -23.65 -10.75
N GLU A 6 -8.42 -23.68 -9.70
CA GLU A 6 -8.61 -24.61 -8.58
C GLU A 6 -9.65 -24.12 -7.58
N SER A 7 -9.69 -22.80 -7.33
CA SER A 7 -10.65 -22.21 -6.40
C SER A 7 -10.92 -20.73 -6.72
N VAL A 8 -12.06 -20.25 -6.28
CA VAL A 8 -12.43 -18.82 -6.28
C VAL A 8 -13.02 -18.50 -4.91
N GLU A 9 -12.51 -17.49 -4.24
CA GLU A 9 -12.96 -17.07 -2.93
C GLU A 9 -13.18 -15.56 -2.88
N ALA A 10 -14.31 -15.12 -2.30
CA ALA A 10 -14.58 -13.72 -2.04
C ALA A 10 -14.03 -13.34 -0.67
N LEU A 11 -13.17 -12.32 -0.60
CA LEU A 11 -12.61 -11.84 0.65
C LEU A 11 -13.68 -11.09 1.45
N ARG A 12 -13.91 -11.54 2.69
CA ARG A 12 -14.89 -10.96 3.62
C ARG A 12 -14.29 -10.84 5.01
N PHE A 13 -14.71 -9.83 5.73
CA PHE A 13 -14.47 -9.70 7.17
C PHE A 13 -15.38 -10.64 7.97
N GLU A 14 -15.09 -10.80 9.27
CA GLU A 14 -15.87 -11.67 10.19
C GLU A 14 -17.35 -11.28 10.27
N ASP A 15 -17.69 -10.02 10.11
CA ASP A 15 -19.06 -9.49 10.10
C ASP A 15 -19.78 -9.72 8.75
N GLY A 16 -19.13 -10.37 7.78
CA GLY A 16 -19.65 -10.63 6.45
C GLY A 16 -19.48 -9.47 5.45
N SER A 17 -19.01 -8.31 5.88
CA SER A 17 -18.75 -7.19 4.97
C SER A 17 -17.62 -7.52 3.98
N PRO A 18 -17.67 -7.03 2.74
CA PRO A 18 -16.65 -7.35 1.75
C PRO A 18 -15.35 -6.57 2.02
N VAL A 19 -14.20 -7.20 1.74
CA VAL A 19 -12.93 -6.48 1.56
C VAL A 19 -13.05 -5.67 0.28
N ARG A 20 -12.79 -4.37 0.37
CA ARG A 20 -13.00 -3.41 -0.71
C ARG A 20 -11.69 -3.09 -1.41
N ALA A 21 -11.76 -2.71 -2.67
CA ALA A 21 -10.67 -2.09 -3.42
C ALA A 21 -9.27 -2.65 -3.05
N ALA A 22 -9.14 -3.99 -3.05
CA ALA A 22 -7.88 -4.67 -2.75
C ALA A 22 -6.81 -4.24 -3.77
N SER A 23 -5.76 -3.57 -3.33
CA SER A 23 -4.74 -2.94 -4.17
C SER A 23 -3.37 -3.61 -4.07
N ALA A 24 -2.97 -4.04 -2.88
CA ALA A 24 -1.70 -4.72 -2.67
C ALA A 24 -1.80 -5.83 -1.62
N VAL A 25 -0.86 -6.77 -1.66
CA VAL A 25 -0.85 -7.91 -0.75
C VAL A 25 0.57 -8.29 -0.35
N ALA A 26 0.77 -8.62 0.93
CA ALA A 26 2.02 -9.15 1.44
C ALA A 26 1.77 -10.23 2.52
N ARG A 27 2.79 -11.05 2.80
CA ARG A 27 2.72 -12.00 3.92
C ARG A 27 2.64 -11.24 5.25
N PHE A 28 1.76 -11.71 6.15
CA PHE A 28 1.56 -11.11 7.47
C PHE A 28 1.23 -12.19 8.49
N GLY A 29 2.20 -12.54 9.32
CA GLY A 29 2.08 -13.65 10.25
C GLY A 29 1.76 -14.96 9.54
N ASP A 30 0.69 -15.61 9.96
CA ASP A 30 0.17 -16.86 9.40
C ASP A 30 -0.78 -16.67 8.21
N GLY A 31 -0.93 -15.43 7.73
CA GLY A 31 -1.84 -15.08 6.66
C GLY A 31 -1.28 -14.05 5.67
N LEU A 32 -2.19 -13.26 5.12
CA LEU A 32 -1.90 -12.20 4.16
C LEU A 32 -2.47 -10.87 4.66
N LEU A 33 -1.72 -9.79 4.55
CA LEU A 33 -2.24 -8.43 4.69
C LEU A 33 -2.64 -7.93 3.30
N VAL A 34 -3.91 -7.65 3.12
CA VAL A 34 -4.48 -7.12 1.88
C VAL A 34 -4.83 -5.66 2.13
N SER A 35 -4.12 -4.74 1.48
CA SER A 35 -4.45 -3.31 1.56
C SER A 35 -5.71 -3.00 0.77
N GLN A 36 -6.44 -2.00 1.23
CA GLN A 36 -7.60 -1.43 0.56
C GLN A 36 -7.25 0.01 0.17
N ASP A 37 -7.27 0.34 -1.12
CA ASP A 37 -6.87 1.68 -1.58
C ASP A 37 -7.80 2.79 -1.09
N ASP A 38 -9.05 2.42 -0.81
CA ASP A 38 -10.13 3.30 -0.40
C ASP A 38 -10.46 3.26 1.11
N ALA A 39 -9.52 2.79 1.95
CA ALA A 39 -9.74 2.69 3.40
C ALA A 39 -8.48 2.96 4.22
N THR A 40 -8.66 3.34 5.50
CA THR A 40 -7.60 3.50 6.49
C THR A 40 -7.18 2.19 7.15
N SER A 41 -7.82 1.08 6.80
CA SER A 41 -7.54 -0.26 7.31
C SER A 41 -7.20 -1.23 6.19
N ALA A 42 -6.42 -2.26 6.52
CA ALA A 42 -6.20 -3.44 5.68
C ALA A 42 -7.01 -4.63 6.21
N CYS A 43 -7.07 -5.68 5.40
CA CYS A 43 -7.61 -6.97 5.80
C CYS A 43 -6.47 -7.94 6.11
N TRP A 44 -6.39 -8.46 7.33
CA TRP A 44 -5.57 -9.63 7.64
C TRP A 44 -6.37 -10.89 7.33
N TRP A 45 -6.09 -11.47 6.18
CA TRP A 45 -6.78 -12.65 5.66
C TRP A 45 -6.13 -13.93 6.15
N ARG A 46 -6.88 -14.75 6.90
CA ARG A 46 -6.45 -16.04 7.47
C ARG A 46 -7.57 -17.05 7.40
N SER A 47 -7.27 -18.27 6.93
CA SER A 47 -8.20 -19.38 6.96
C SER A 47 -9.61 -19.08 6.46
N GLY A 48 -9.71 -18.25 5.40
CA GLY A 48 -10.99 -17.91 4.78
C GLY A 48 -11.74 -16.73 5.42
N VAL A 49 -11.13 -16.02 6.39
CA VAL A 49 -11.75 -14.90 7.11
C VAL A 49 -10.79 -13.72 7.23
N GLY A 50 -11.30 -12.51 7.04
CA GLY A 50 -10.60 -11.26 7.21
C GLY A 50 -10.79 -10.64 8.59
N THR A 51 -9.71 -10.20 9.21
CA THR A 51 -9.72 -9.35 10.41
C THR A 51 -9.24 -7.96 10.03
N PRO A 52 -9.94 -6.87 10.39
CA PRO A 52 -9.49 -5.52 10.07
C PRO A 52 -8.23 -5.15 10.87
N VAL A 53 -7.25 -4.57 10.19
CA VAL A 53 -6.02 -4.03 10.78
C VAL A 53 -5.98 -2.54 10.48
N ARG A 54 -6.02 -1.71 11.52
CA ARG A 54 -5.89 -0.27 11.39
C ARG A 54 -4.47 0.08 10.92
N LEU A 55 -4.36 0.76 9.78
CA LEU A 55 -3.09 1.22 9.21
C LEU A 55 -2.86 2.71 9.45
N LEU A 56 -3.92 3.51 9.31
CA LEU A 56 -3.90 4.97 9.39
C LEU A 56 -4.99 5.47 10.33
N PRO A 57 -4.85 6.65 10.93
CA PRO A 57 -5.97 7.30 11.61
C PRO A 57 -7.07 7.65 10.60
N PRO A 58 -8.31 7.87 11.06
CA PRO A 58 -9.36 8.45 10.21
C PRO A 58 -8.91 9.78 9.60
N VAL A 59 -9.27 10.01 8.34
CA VAL A 59 -9.03 11.30 7.66
C VAL A 59 -10.35 12.08 7.64
N ASP A 60 -10.38 13.25 8.23
CA ASP A 60 -11.60 14.06 8.40
C ASP A 60 -12.80 13.29 8.98
N GLY A 61 -12.50 12.31 9.86
CA GLY A 61 -13.50 11.46 10.49
C GLY A 61 -13.96 10.26 9.65
N HIS A 62 -13.40 10.08 8.45
CA HIS A 62 -13.72 8.96 7.56
C HIS A 62 -12.67 7.84 7.65
N ASP A 63 -13.16 6.60 7.64
CA ASP A 63 -12.34 5.38 7.56
C ASP A 63 -12.39 4.72 6.18
N THR A 64 -13.38 5.09 5.37
CA THR A 64 -13.55 4.63 3.98
C THR A 64 -13.88 5.82 3.08
N PHE A 65 -13.50 5.72 1.81
CA PHE A 65 -13.57 6.82 0.87
C PHE A 65 -14.28 6.40 -0.41
N SER A 66 -15.12 7.28 -0.97
CA SER A 66 -15.86 6.99 -2.18
C SER A 66 -16.21 8.25 -2.98
N GLU A 67 -16.50 8.08 -4.26
CA GLU A 67 -17.07 9.17 -5.08
C GLU A 67 -18.47 9.57 -4.61
N ALA A 68 -19.27 8.59 -4.17
CA ALA A 68 -20.64 8.82 -3.73
C ALA A 68 -20.71 9.70 -2.48
N GLU A 69 -19.71 9.64 -1.61
CA GLU A 69 -19.59 10.46 -0.40
C GLU A 69 -18.72 11.71 -0.61
N HIS A 70 -18.22 11.93 -1.82
CA HIS A 70 -17.29 13.03 -2.14
C HIS A 70 -16.02 13.05 -1.29
N THR A 71 -15.53 11.85 -0.87
CA THR A 71 -14.35 11.67 -0.01
C THR A 71 -13.16 11.07 -0.74
N LYS A 72 -13.30 10.74 -2.03
CA LYS A 72 -12.26 10.05 -2.83
C LYS A 72 -10.90 10.78 -2.81
N GLU A 73 -10.89 12.10 -2.73
CA GLU A 73 -9.66 12.90 -2.69
C GLU A 73 -8.85 12.67 -1.40
N LEU A 74 -9.52 12.21 -0.34
CA LEU A 74 -8.91 11.96 0.97
C LEU A 74 -8.32 10.56 1.11
N LYS A 75 -8.54 9.66 0.13
CA LYS A 75 -8.09 8.27 0.23
C LYS A 75 -6.56 8.17 0.29
N PRO A 76 -6.00 7.28 1.14
CA PRO A 76 -4.55 7.10 1.27
C PRO A 76 -3.91 6.38 0.09
N ASP A 77 -4.67 5.62 -0.70
CA ASP A 77 -4.25 5.03 -1.97
C ASP A 77 -2.98 4.16 -1.83
N LEU A 78 -2.96 3.23 -0.87
CA LEU A 78 -1.83 2.35 -0.61
C LEU A 78 -1.76 1.27 -1.70
N GLU A 79 -0.87 1.44 -2.67
CA GLU A 79 -0.79 0.65 -3.92
C GLU A 79 0.38 -0.35 -3.95
N ALA A 80 1.29 -0.29 -2.98
CA ALA A 80 2.37 -1.25 -2.87
C ALA A 80 2.47 -1.82 -1.46
N ALA A 81 2.74 -3.13 -1.35
CA ALA A 81 3.00 -3.81 -0.10
C ALA A 81 4.22 -4.75 -0.25
N LEU A 82 5.13 -4.69 0.70
CA LEU A 82 6.40 -5.41 0.68
C LEU A 82 6.64 -6.07 2.04
N SER A 83 7.04 -7.34 2.02
CA SER A 83 7.56 -7.96 3.23
C SER A 83 8.97 -7.44 3.51
N VAL A 84 9.18 -6.94 4.72
CA VAL A 84 10.46 -6.40 5.22
C VAL A 84 10.81 -7.02 6.56
N ILE A 85 12.04 -6.82 7.02
CA ILE A 85 12.48 -7.18 8.37
C ILE A 85 12.70 -5.89 9.14
N LEU A 86 12.08 -5.77 10.30
CA LEU A 86 12.25 -4.68 11.25
C LEU A 86 12.62 -5.27 12.61
N ASP A 87 13.78 -4.87 13.17
CA ASP A 87 14.28 -5.39 14.45
C ASP A 87 14.24 -6.93 14.54
N ASP A 88 14.74 -7.60 13.50
CA ASP A 88 14.75 -9.06 13.32
C ASP A 88 13.36 -9.72 13.26
N ALA A 89 12.29 -8.96 13.16
CA ALA A 89 10.92 -9.46 13.03
C ALA A 89 10.31 -9.16 11.65
N PRO A 90 9.48 -10.08 11.11
CA PRO A 90 8.75 -9.82 9.88
C PRO A 90 7.76 -8.65 10.03
N ALA A 91 7.78 -7.75 9.08
CA ALA A 91 6.85 -6.62 8.96
C ALA A 91 6.44 -6.42 7.49
N VAL A 92 5.47 -5.56 7.26
CA VAL A 92 5.01 -5.14 5.94
C VAL A 92 5.18 -3.64 5.82
N LEU A 93 5.89 -3.21 4.78
CA LEU A 93 5.94 -1.82 4.34
C LEU A 93 4.86 -1.61 3.28
N LEU A 94 3.95 -0.65 3.51
CA LEU A 94 2.95 -0.24 2.54
C LEU A 94 3.24 1.20 2.11
N LEU A 95 3.00 1.52 0.83
CA LEU A 95 3.34 2.80 0.23
C LEU A 95 2.16 3.31 -0.60
N GLY A 96 1.85 4.60 -0.46
CA GLY A 96 0.85 5.28 -1.25
C GLY A 96 1.30 5.53 -2.69
N SER A 97 0.36 5.86 -3.58
CA SER A 97 0.66 6.09 -4.99
C SER A 97 1.42 7.39 -5.28
N GLY A 98 1.39 8.37 -4.38
CA GLY A 98 1.96 9.71 -4.61
C GLY A 98 1.20 10.57 -5.62
N SER A 99 0.05 10.11 -6.11
CA SER A 99 -0.71 10.80 -7.16
C SER A 99 -1.49 12.03 -6.68
N ALA A 100 -1.53 12.26 -5.36
CA ALA A 100 -2.08 13.43 -4.70
C ALA A 100 -1.43 13.61 -3.32
N GLU A 101 -1.63 14.75 -2.68
CA GLU A 101 -1.05 15.08 -1.38
C GLU A 101 -1.43 14.07 -0.29
N ALA A 102 -2.69 13.62 -0.23
CA ALA A 102 -3.14 12.61 0.73
C ALA A 102 -2.52 11.22 0.53
N ARG A 103 -1.80 10.97 -0.57
CA ARG A 103 -1.32 9.66 -1.03
C ARG A 103 0.18 9.49 -0.89
N THR A 104 0.81 10.25 -0.02
CA THR A 104 2.25 10.24 0.25
C THR A 104 2.61 9.49 1.52
N GLN A 105 1.67 8.71 2.05
CA GLN A 105 1.86 7.96 3.29
C GLN A 105 2.68 6.68 3.05
N ALA A 106 3.59 6.41 3.98
CA ALA A 106 4.17 5.08 4.17
C ALA A 106 3.68 4.51 5.51
N VAL A 107 3.47 3.20 5.54
CA VAL A 107 3.03 2.49 6.74
C VAL A 107 3.93 1.28 6.96
N LEU A 108 4.42 1.10 8.17
CA LEU A 108 4.97 -0.16 8.64
C LEU A 108 3.94 -0.85 9.53
N ALA A 109 3.64 -2.11 9.22
CA ALA A 109 2.74 -2.94 10.00
C ALA A 109 3.41 -4.26 10.37
N GLY A 110 3.17 -4.74 11.58
CA GLY A 110 3.74 -5.99 12.09
C GLY A 110 2.86 -6.62 13.16
N LEU A 111 3.37 -7.71 13.75
CA LEU A 111 2.75 -8.40 14.86
C LEU A 111 3.66 -8.32 16.09
N ARG A 112 3.08 -8.02 17.24
CA ARG A 112 3.72 -8.16 18.55
C ARG A 112 2.84 -9.06 19.41
N ASP A 113 3.36 -10.21 19.81
CA ASP A 113 2.60 -11.23 20.56
C ASP A 113 1.29 -11.63 19.86
N GLY A 114 1.31 -11.70 18.52
CA GLY A 114 0.14 -12.02 17.70
C GLY A 114 -0.85 -10.86 17.50
N VAL A 115 -0.60 -9.69 18.10
CA VAL A 115 -1.44 -8.51 17.97
C VAL A 115 -0.91 -7.58 16.88
N PRO A 116 -1.73 -7.20 15.89
CA PRO A 116 -1.33 -6.24 14.85
C PRO A 116 -0.98 -4.86 15.43
N TRP A 117 0.09 -4.28 14.93
CA TRP A 117 0.43 -2.89 15.14
C TRP A 117 0.74 -2.23 13.78
N ALA A 118 0.58 -0.92 13.70
CA ALA A 118 1.01 -0.14 12.56
C ALA A 118 1.49 1.25 13.00
N VAL A 119 2.48 1.77 12.27
CA VAL A 119 2.93 3.15 12.35
C VAL A 119 2.93 3.74 10.95
N SER A 120 2.66 5.02 10.82
CA SER A 120 2.64 5.72 9.55
C SER A 120 3.44 6.99 9.57
N ARG A 121 3.97 7.35 8.40
CA ARG A 121 4.72 8.58 8.19
C ARG A 121 4.32 9.19 6.85
N ASP A 122 4.11 10.50 6.84
CA ASP A 122 4.06 11.26 5.60
C ASP A 122 5.46 11.40 5.01
N LEU A 123 5.63 10.94 3.78
CA LEU A 123 6.88 11.00 3.03
C LEU A 123 6.77 11.96 1.83
N SER A 124 5.91 12.97 1.90
CA SER A 124 5.74 13.98 0.82
C SER A 124 7.06 14.55 0.29
N PRO A 125 8.11 14.83 1.11
CA PRO A 125 9.40 15.28 0.58
C PRO A 125 10.11 14.24 -0.30
N LEU A 126 9.98 12.95 0.02
CA LEU A 126 10.52 11.86 -0.81
C LEU A 126 9.76 11.75 -2.13
N TYR A 127 8.43 11.78 -2.08
CA TYR A 127 7.58 11.72 -3.28
C TYR A 127 7.85 12.89 -4.22
N ALA A 128 7.99 14.11 -3.69
CA ALA A 128 8.40 15.29 -4.47
C ALA A 128 9.75 15.06 -5.15
N ARG A 129 10.75 14.54 -4.41
CA ARG A 129 12.07 14.24 -4.96
C ARG A 129 12.03 13.17 -6.05
N VAL A 130 11.20 12.13 -5.88
CA VAL A 130 11.00 11.10 -6.92
C VAL A 130 10.37 11.71 -8.17
N GLY A 131 9.34 12.54 -8.02
CA GLY A 131 8.72 13.28 -9.12
C GLY A 131 9.74 14.11 -9.91
N ASP A 132 10.57 14.90 -9.21
CA ASP A 132 11.64 15.71 -9.81
C ASP A 132 12.64 14.87 -10.61
N LEU A 133 13.09 13.74 -10.03
CA LEU A 133 14.05 12.84 -10.67
C LEU A 133 13.48 12.16 -11.93
N LEU A 134 12.18 11.93 -11.96
CA LEU A 134 11.46 11.39 -13.11
C LEU A 134 11.05 12.47 -14.12
N GLY A 135 11.28 13.76 -13.82
CA GLY A 135 10.91 14.90 -14.67
C GLY A 135 9.40 15.08 -14.81
N LEU A 136 8.65 14.78 -13.73
CA LEU A 136 7.19 14.84 -13.70
C LEU A 136 6.70 16.15 -13.10
N ASP A 137 5.64 16.71 -13.66
CA ASP A 137 4.91 17.82 -13.06
C ASP A 137 4.11 17.37 -11.81
N PRO A 138 3.75 18.29 -10.90
CA PRO A 138 2.87 17.98 -9.77
C PRO A 138 1.57 17.25 -10.19
N GLY A 139 1.23 16.17 -9.49
CA GLY A 139 0.06 15.34 -9.78
C GLY A 139 0.22 14.36 -10.96
N GLN A 140 1.41 14.27 -11.56
CA GLN A 140 1.70 13.26 -12.59
C GLN A 140 2.31 11.97 -12.02
N LEU A 141 2.86 12.02 -10.82
CA LEU A 141 3.41 10.84 -10.15
C LEU A 141 2.28 9.85 -9.87
N ASN A 142 2.54 8.57 -10.14
CA ASN A 142 1.63 7.48 -9.82
C ASN A 142 2.42 6.18 -9.66
N LEU A 143 2.74 5.84 -8.41
CA LEU A 143 3.56 4.69 -8.04
C LEU A 143 2.62 3.52 -7.68
N GLU A 144 2.61 2.48 -8.50
CA GLU A 144 1.59 1.41 -8.45
C GLU A 144 2.10 0.08 -7.89
N GLY A 145 3.40 -0.10 -7.84
CA GLY A 145 3.96 -1.34 -7.34
C GLY A 145 5.42 -1.19 -6.97
N ALA A 146 5.87 -2.10 -6.12
CA ALA A 146 7.26 -2.16 -5.69
C ALA A 146 7.73 -3.59 -5.50
N CYS A 147 9.05 -3.80 -5.58
CA CYS A 147 9.68 -5.07 -5.22
C CYS A 147 11.03 -4.81 -4.56
N VAL A 148 11.55 -5.82 -3.86
CA VAL A 148 12.94 -5.81 -3.38
C VAL A 148 13.81 -6.47 -4.43
N LEU A 149 14.84 -5.76 -4.88
CA LEU A 149 15.82 -6.26 -5.85
C LEU A 149 17.23 -5.89 -5.35
N ASP A 150 18.08 -6.90 -5.17
CA ASP A 150 19.45 -6.72 -4.71
C ASP A 150 19.61 -5.87 -3.43
N GLY A 151 18.62 -5.97 -2.51
CA GLY A 151 18.62 -5.22 -1.25
C GLY A 151 18.05 -3.80 -1.35
N ALA A 152 17.77 -3.31 -2.55
CA ALA A 152 17.10 -2.04 -2.78
C ALA A 152 15.58 -2.23 -2.95
N LEU A 153 14.80 -1.22 -2.60
CA LEU A 153 13.41 -1.12 -3.01
C LEU A 153 13.37 -0.55 -4.43
N ARG A 154 12.84 -1.30 -5.39
CA ARG A 154 12.51 -0.79 -6.72
C ARG A 154 11.03 -0.44 -6.78
N TRP A 155 10.74 0.83 -7.05
CA TRP A 155 9.39 1.38 -7.09
C TRP A 155 9.02 1.79 -8.51
N PHE A 156 7.82 1.40 -8.95
CA PHE A 156 7.39 1.55 -10.34
C PHE A 156 6.36 2.65 -10.50
N HIS A 157 6.71 3.65 -11.29
CA HIS A 157 5.78 4.65 -11.78
C HIS A 157 4.99 4.10 -12.97
N ARG A 158 3.67 4.08 -12.85
CA ARG A 158 2.76 3.79 -13.94
C ARG A 158 2.65 5.01 -14.85
N GLY A 159 3.30 4.98 -16.00
CA GLY A 159 3.20 6.04 -17.00
C GLY A 159 1.77 6.27 -17.47
N ARG A 160 1.59 7.37 -18.19
CA ARG A 160 0.34 7.73 -18.86
C ARG A 160 0.65 8.04 -20.33
N PRO A 161 0.60 7.02 -21.23
CA PRO A 161 0.99 7.18 -22.63
C PRO A 161 0.22 8.27 -23.37
N SER A 162 -1.08 8.47 -23.04
CA SER A 162 -1.90 9.55 -23.62
C SER A 162 -1.41 10.95 -23.27
N ALA A 163 -0.59 11.11 -22.24
CA ALA A 163 0.08 12.35 -21.85
C ALA A 163 1.58 12.36 -22.19
N GLY A 164 2.06 11.36 -22.95
CA GLY A 164 3.48 11.23 -23.28
C GLY A 164 4.37 10.79 -22.13
N LEU A 165 3.81 10.32 -21.01
CA LEU A 165 4.55 9.90 -19.83
C LEU A 165 4.87 8.39 -19.89
N PRO A 166 6.16 8.00 -19.99
CA PRO A 166 6.53 6.58 -19.97
C PRO A 166 6.41 5.99 -18.57
N SER A 167 6.24 4.67 -18.48
CA SER A 167 6.47 3.95 -17.22
C SER A 167 7.96 4.00 -16.89
N SER A 168 8.26 4.16 -15.60
CA SER A 168 9.62 4.32 -15.09
C SER A 168 9.79 3.57 -13.78
N SER A 169 11.01 3.41 -13.30
CA SER A 169 11.28 2.91 -11.95
C SER A 169 12.34 3.76 -11.27
N VAL A 170 12.29 3.75 -9.95
CA VAL A 170 13.30 4.36 -9.07
C VAL A 170 13.74 3.34 -8.03
N ASP A 171 15.05 3.29 -7.76
CA ASP A 171 15.62 2.46 -6.72
C ASP A 171 15.90 3.32 -5.48
N LEU A 172 15.50 2.84 -4.31
CA LEU A 172 15.70 3.48 -3.02
C LEU A 172 16.43 2.52 -2.08
N ASP A 173 17.21 3.07 -1.17
CA ASP A 173 17.74 2.31 -0.04
C ASP A 173 16.58 1.86 0.86
N LEU A 174 16.32 0.56 0.87
CA LEU A 174 15.22 -0.02 1.63
C LEU A 174 15.39 0.16 3.13
N ALA A 175 16.63 0.02 3.65
CA ALA A 175 16.88 0.15 5.08
C ALA A 175 16.67 1.60 5.54
N ALA A 176 17.14 2.57 4.76
CA ALA A 176 16.91 3.98 5.04
C ALA A 176 15.42 4.35 4.98
N LEU A 177 14.68 3.78 4.02
CA LEU A 177 13.23 4.01 3.93
C LEU A 177 12.48 3.42 5.12
N VAL A 178 12.78 2.18 5.52
CA VAL A 178 12.17 1.55 6.71
C VAL A 178 12.48 2.33 7.97
N ALA A 179 13.71 2.85 8.13
CA ALA A 179 14.09 3.67 9.28
C ALA A 179 13.45 5.06 9.28
N ALA A 180 12.93 5.55 8.16
CA ALA A 180 12.26 6.84 8.05
C ALA A 180 10.77 6.78 8.45
N VAL A 181 10.18 5.61 8.51
CA VAL A 181 8.77 5.37 8.90
C VAL A 181 8.67 5.06 10.37
#